data_5aa1c9b9850f535b046c7cdec3f7e424
#
_entry.id   5aa1c9b9850f535b046c7cdec3f7e424
#
_cell.length_a   1.000
_cell.length_b   1.000
_cell.length_c   1.000
_cell.angle_alpha   90.00
_cell.angle_beta   90.00
_cell.angle_gamma   90.00
#
_symmetry.space_group_name_H-M   'P 1'
#
loop_
_entity.id
_entity.type
_entity.pdbx_description
1 polymer ?
#
loop_
_entity_poly.entity_id
_entity_poly.type
_entity_poly.pdbx_seq_one_letter_code
_entity_poly.pdbx_strand_id
1 'polypeptide(L)'
;MTSPKPKTPQPLFSARKTMLKMTGLSKVYRTEVIETYALREFNLEVKAGEFVAVTGPSGSGKTTFLTIAGLLEAASGGSYQLDGVEVGQLDDNARSRIRNEKIGFVFQAFNLIPDLNVFDNVEVPLRYRRMKADERRQRVRQALERVGLGSRERHHPAELSGGQQQRVAIARALAGSPRLLLADEPTGNLDSQMARSVMALLEDLHREGATIVMVTHDPQLAARAQRNVHVVDGQSVGVDDEPRLATPLVSAAAA
;
A
#
# COMPACT_ATOMS: atom_id res chain seq x y z
N MET A 1 54.14 15.77 -19.75
CA MET A 1 53.40 14.54 -19.40
C MET A 1 52.57 14.82 -18.17
N THR A 2 51.27 15.15 -18.36
CA THR A 2 50.35 15.44 -17.28
C THR A 2 49.58 14.16 -16.92
N SER A 3 49.78 13.67 -15.70
CA SER A 3 49.08 12.52 -15.15
C SER A 3 47.57 12.79 -15.05
N PRO A 4 46.68 11.84 -15.42
CA PRO A 4 45.27 12.01 -15.29
C PRO A 4 44.83 11.99 -13.81
N LYS A 5 44.01 12.99 -13.39
CA LYS A 5 43.41 13.01 -12.06
C LYS A 5 42.52 11.80 -11.83
N PRO A 6 42.52 11.21 -10.63
CA PRO A 6 41.65 10.09 -10.30
C PRO A 6 40.18 10.54 -10.37
N LYS A 7 39.35 9.78 -11.11
CA LYS A 7 37.90 9.98 -11.13
C LYS A 7 37.33 9.63 -9.76
N THR A 8 36.65 10.59 -9.13
CA THR A 8 35.88 10.37 -7.91
C THR A 8 34.86 9.26 -8.17
N PRO A 9 34.77 8.22 -7.30
CA PRO A 9 33.77 7.18 -7.47
C PRO A 9 32.37 7.79 -7.37
N GLN A 10 31.57 7.60 -8.41
CA GLN A 10 30.14 7.96 -8.37
C GLN A 10 29.46 7.07 -7.33
N PRO A 11 28.52 7.60 -6.52
CA PRO A 11 27.79 6.79 -5.55
C PRO A 11 27.05 5.68 -6.28
N LEU A 12 27.26 4.43 -5.86
CA LEU A 12 26.70 3.20 -6.42
C LEU A 12 25.17 3.07 -6.25
N PHE A 13 24.53 4.02 -5.56
CA PHE A 13 23.08 4.04 -5.37
C PHE A 13 22.52 5.34 -5.98
N SER A 14 21.92 5.20 -7.17
CA SER A 14 20.99 6.22 -7.66
C SER A 14 19.90 6.41 -6.60
N ALA A 15 19.70 7.64 -6.12
CA ALA A 15 18.64 7.94 -5.14
C ALA A 15 17.30 7.42 -5.68
N ARG A 16 16.66 6.48 -4.96
CA ARG A 16 15.36 5.95 -5.38
C ARG A 16 14.37 7.10 -5.49
N LYS A 17 13.61 7.14 -6.59
CA LYS A 17 12.59 8.16 -6.84
C LYS A 17 11.58 8.18 -5.69
N THR A 18 11.20 9.37 -5.23
CA THR A 18 10.13 9.53 -4.25
C THR A 18 8.80 9.08 -4.85
N MET A 19 8.10 8.16 -4.17
CA MET A 19 6.79 7.65 -4.57
C MET A 19 5.67 8.45 -3.91
N LEU A 20 5.77 8.68 -2.60
CA LEU A 20 4.81 9.44 -1.83
C LEU A 20 5.58 10.48 -0.99
N LYS A 21 5.11 11.72 -0.98
CA LYS A 21 5.65 12.76 -0.11
C LYS A 21 4.52 13.62 0.43
N MET A 22 4.37 13.63 1.74
CA MET A 22 3.48 14.49 2.48
C MET A 22 4.31 15.46 3.32
N THR A 23 3.97 16.75 3.28
CA THR A 23 4.70 17.78 4.01
C THR A 23 3.72 18.70 4.72
N GLY A 24 3.81 18.76 6.05
CA GLY A 24 2.94 19.58 6.89
C GLY A 24 1.46 19.27 6.71
N LEU A 25 1.12 17.99 6.39
CA LEU A 25 -0.24 17.61 6.05
C LEU A 25 -1.15 17.71 7.27
N SER A 26 -2.29 18.36 7.13
CA SER A 26 -3.27 18.50 8.19
C SER A 26 -4.66 18.05 7.73
N LYS A 27 -5.43 17.49 8.66
CA LYS A 27 -6.83 17.15 8.46
C LYS A 27 -7.65 17.55 9.67
N VAL A 28 -8.62 18.42 9.45
CA VAL A 28 -9.54 18.91 10.46
C VAL A 28 -10.96 18.53 10.05
N TYR A 29 -11.64 17.80 10.91
CA TYR A 29 -13.08 17.56 10.80
C TYR A 29 -13.80 18.60 11.62
N ARG A 30 -14.73 19.32 11.00
CA ARG A 30 -15.52 20.37 11.63
C ARG A 30 -16.96 19.96 11.68
N THR A 31 -17.53 20.00 12.89
CA THR A 31 -18.96 19.98 13.11
C THR A 31 -19.40 21.36 13.62
N GLU A 32 -20.68 21.60 13.79
CA GLU A 32 -21.19 22.89 14.34
C GLU A 32 -20.64 23.20 15.74
N VAL A 33 -20.18 22.20 16.48
CA VAL A 33 -19.80 22.31 17.91
C VAL A 33 -18.33 21.98 18.17
N ILE A 34 -17.68 21.14 17.35
CA ILE A 34 -16.36 20.58 17.64
C ILE A 34 -15.47 20.59 16.40
N GLU A 35 -14.22 20.97 16.58
CA GLU A 35 -13.14 20.74 15.63
C GLU A 35 -12.26 19.58 16.11
N THR A 36 -12.09 18.57 15.28
CA THR A 36 -11.22 17.42 15.55
C THR A 36 -10.05 17.42 14.58
N TYR A 37 -8.86 17.55 15.11
CA TYR A 37 -7.62 17.50 14.34
C TYR A 37 -7.17 16.03 14.21
N ALA A 38 -7.49 15.41 13.11
CA ALA A 38 -7.12 14.01 12.86
C ALA A 38 -5.67 13.85 12.36
N LEU A 39 -5.15 14.83 11.62
CA LEU A 39 -3.72 14.95 11.29
C LEU A 39 -3.25 16.38 11.59
N ARG A 40 -2.00 16.50 12.09
CA ARG A 40 -1.36 17.76 12.48
C ARG A 40 0.08 17.78 11.98
N GLU A 41 0.36 18.64 10.99
CA GLU A 41 1.72 18.75 10.42
C GLU A 41 2.38 17.40 10.11
N PHE A 42 1.58 16.45 9.62
CA PHE A 42 2.04 15.10 9.34
C PHE A 42 3.03 15.11 8.17
N ASN A 43 4.18 14.48 8.37
CA ASN A 43 5.25 14.41 7.39
C ASN A 43 5.60 12.94 7.11
N LEU A 44 5.65 12.56 5.84
CA LEU A 44 6.05 11.22 5.43
C LEU A 44 6.62 11.28 4.01
N GLU A 45 7.78 10.66 3.82
CA GLU A 45 8.33 10.39 2.50
C GLU A 45 8.54 8.89 2.33
N VAL A 46 8.03 8.32 1.23
CA VAL A 46 8.20 6.92 0.85
C VAL A 46 8.88 6.86 -0.51
N LYS A 47 9.95 6.09 -0.62
CA LYS A 47 10.67 5.87 -1.87
C LYS A 47 10.05 4.76 -2.70
N ALA A 48 10.23 4.79 -4.01
CA ALA A 48 9.81 3.71 -4.90
C ALA A 48 10.49 2.39 -4.50
N GLY A 49 9.68 1.33 -4.39
CA GLY A 49 10.14 0.01 -3.97
C GLY A 49 10.44 -0.09 -2.46
N GLU A 50 9.92 0.79 -1.63
CA GLU A 50 10.02 0.73 -0.18
C GLU A 50 8.78 0.03 0.42
N PHE A 51 8.97 -0.75 1.48
CA PHE A 51 7.90 -1.30 2.30
C PHE A 51 7.91 -0.60 3.66
N VAL A 52 6.90 0.22 3.90
CA VAL A 52 6.75 1.03 5.12
C VAL A 52 5.55 0.53 5.92
N ALA A 53 5.74 0.31 7.21
CA ALA A 53 4.65 0.14 8.16
C ALA A 53 4.33 1.49 8.83
N VAL A 54 3.05 1.77 9.00
CA VAL A 54 2.54 2.93 9.75
C VAL A 54 1.80 2.38 10.97
N THR A 55 2.32 2.66 12.16
CA THR A 55 1.82 2.12 13.43
C THR A 55 1.37 3.24 14.36
N GLY A 56 0.71 2.88 15.45
CA GLY A 56 0.28 3.82 16.48
C GLY A 56 -1.00 3.35 17.19
N PRO A 57 -1.37 3.98 18.31
CA PRO A 57 -2.56 3.62 19.07
C PRO A 57 -3.86 3.85 18.28
N SER A 58 -4.97 3.29 18.74
CA SER A 58 -6.29 3.57 18.17
C SER A 58 -6.58 5.07 18.26
N GLY A 59 -7.19 5.64 17.22
CA GLY A 59 -7.50 7.07 17.16
C GLY A 59 -6.30 7.99 16.84
N SER A 60 -5.09 7.48 16.64
CA SER A 60 -3.90 8.32 16.37
C SER A 60 -3.89 8.99 14.99
N GLY A 61 -4.86 8.71 14.11
CA GLY A 61 -4.93 9.31 12.75
C GLY A 61 -4.51 8.38 11.62
N LYS A 62 -4.16 7.10 11.87
CA LYS A 62 -3.71 6.15 10.83
C LYS A 62 -4.71 5.96 9.70
N THR A 63 -5.99 5.77 10.02
CA THR A 63 -7.05 5.62 9.01
C THR A 63 -7.21 6.91 8.19
N THR A 64 -7.16 8.08 8.85
CA THR A 64 -7.19 9.38 8.16
C THR A 64 -5.99 9.56 7.24
N PHE A 65 -4.79 9.19 7.71
CA PHE A 65 -3.60 9.15 6.86
C PHE A 65 -3.84 8.26 5.63
N LEU A 66 -4.34 7.04 5.83
CA LEU A 66 -4.54 6.08 4.74
C LEU A 66 -5.59 6.57 3.73
N THR A 67 -6.70 7.18 4.17
CA THR A 67 -7.74 7.71 3.27
C THR A 67 -7.21 8.87 2.44
N ILE A 68 -6.37 9.75 3.02
CA ILE A 68 -5.73 10.83 2.28
C ILE A 68 -4.64 10.29 1.35
N ALA A 69 -3.77 9.40 1.84
CA ALA A 69 -2.75 8.74 1.01
C ALA A 69 -3.36 8.03 -0.19
N GLY A 70 -4.55 7.45 0.03
CA GLY A 70 -5.34 6.78 -0.99
C GLY A 70 -6.16 7.67 -1.90
N LEU A 71 -6.11 8.99 -1.74
CA LEU A 71 -6.94 9.94 -2.49
C LEU A 71 -8.45 9.68 -2.38
N LEU A 72 -8.88 9.09 -1.26
CA LEU A 72 -10.30 8.91 -0.93
C LEU A 72 -10.85 10.17 -0.28
N GLU A 73 -9.99 10.92 0.40
CA GLU A 73 -10.34 12.17 1.08
C GLU A 73 -9.29 13.24 0.81
N ALA A 74 -9.69 14.52 0.84
CA ALA A 74 -8.78 15.64 0.72
C ALA A 74 -8.20 16.02 2.09
N ALA A 75 -6.94 16.43 2.13
CA ALA A 75 -6.36 17.11 3.27
C ALA A 75 -6.98 18.49 3.48
N SER A 76 -6.93 19.01 4.71
CA SER A 76 -7.32 20.38 5.02
C SER A 76 -6.20 21.39 4.78
N GLY A 77 -4.93 20.95 4.74
CA GLY A 77 -3.75 21.78 4.49
C GLY A 77 -2.49 20.94 4.31
N GLY A 78 -1.39 21.60 3.97
CA GLY A 78 -0.14 20.96 3.63
C GLY A 78 -0.03 20.58 2.15
N SER A 79 1.00 19.81 1.78
CA SER A 79 1.19 19.34 0.40
C SER A 79 1.27 17.82 0.35
N TYR A 80 0.79 17.24 -0.76
CA TYR A 80 0.87 15.82 -1.04
C TYR A 80 1.25 15.56 -2.49
N GLN A 81 2.40 14.92 -2.69
CA GLN A 81 2.89 14.50 -3.99
C GLN A 81 2.89 12.97 -4.09
N LEU A 82 2.32 12.44 -5.16
CA LEU A 82 2.29 11.03 -5.52
C LEU A 82 2.98 10.81 -6.87
N ASP A 83 4.06 10.02 -6.87
CA ASP A 83 4.88 9.74 -8.06
C ASP A 83 5.31 11.02 -8.80
N GLY A 84 5.66 12.08 -8.03
CA GLY A 84 6.10 13.38 -8.54
C GLY A 84 4.98 14.31 -8.99
N VAL A 85 3.71 13.94 -8.82
CA VAL A 85 2.54 14.77 -9.16
C VAL A 85 1.96 15.35 -7.88
N GLU A 86 1.74 16.68 -7.81
CA GLU A 86 1.01 17.32 -6.72
C GLU A 86 -0.46 16.92 -6.80
N VAL A 87 -0.99 16.30 -5.75
CA VAL A 87 -2.35 15.73 -5.73
C VAL A 87 -3.25 16.36 -4.66
N GLY A 88 -2.69 17.20 -3.80
CA GLY A 88 -3.40 17.78 -2.66
C GLY A 88 -4.56 18.71 -3.06
N GLN A 89 -4.48 19.35 -4.23
CA GLN A 89 -5.46 20.34 -4.71
C GLN A 89 -6.30 19.86 -5.90
N LEU A 90 -6.26 18.57 -6.21
CA LEU A 90 -7.03 18.00 -7.33
C LEU A 90 -8.52 17.96 -7.00
N ASP A 91 -9.36 18.18 -8.02
CA ASP A 91 -10.78 17.91 -7.94
C ASP A 91 -11.09 16.41 -7.80
N ASP A 92 -12.33 16.06 -7.48
CA ASP A 92 -12.75 14.68 -7.24
C ASP A 92 -12.56 13.76 -8.45
N ASN A 93 -12.74 14.27 -9.67
CA ASN A 93 -12.59 13.51 -10.90
C ASN A 93 -11.11 13.18 -11.16
N ALA A 94 -10.23 14.18 -11.02
CA ALA A 94 -8.79 13.99 -11.18
C ALA A 94 -8.24 13.06 -10.09
N ARG A 95 -8.66 13.22 -8.82
CA ARG A 95 -8.30 12.32 -7.72
C ARG A 95 -8.73 10.88 -8.01
N SER A 96 -9.97 10.66 -8.44
CA SER A 96 -10.50 9.34 -8.77
C SER A 96 -9.72 8.67 -9.90
N ARG A 97 -9.31 9.43 -10.93
CA ARG A 97 -8.50 8.93 -12.03
C ARG A 97 -7.11 8.51 -11.54
N ILE A 98 -6.41 9.39 -10.83
CA ILE A 98 -5.05 9.09 -10.33
C ILE A 98 -5.09 7.93 -9.35
N ARG A 99 -6.09 7.87 -8.44
CA ARG A 99 -6.30 6.75 -7.53
C ARG A 99 -6.42 5.43 -8.30
N ASN A 100 -7.30 5.38 -9.28
CA ASN A 100 -7.51 4.17 -10.08
C ASN A 100 -6.23 3.76 -10.85
N GLU A 101 -5.44 4.71 -11.35
CA GLU A 101 -4.24 4.44 -12.14
C GLU A 101 -3.04 4.04 -11.30
N LYS A 102 -2.84 4.69 -10.14
CA LYS A 102 -1.58 4.62 -9.39
C LYS A 102 -1.67 3.87 -8.08
N ILE A 103 -2.87 3.67 -7.50
CA ILE A 103 -3.03 3.12 -6.16
C ILE A 103 -3.82 1.80 -6.21
N GLY A 104 -3.30 0.79 -5.52
CA GLY A 104 -4.01 -0.43 -5.19
C GLY A 104 -4.34 -0.46 -3.71
N PHE A 105 -5.58 -0.81 -3.36
CA PHE A 105 -6.02 -0.92 -1.97
C PHE A 105 -6.22 -2.36 -1.55
N VAL A 106 -5.74 -2.68 -0.35
CA VAL A 106 -5.98 -3.94 0.37
C VAL A 106 -6.58 -3.58 1.72
N PHE A 107 -7.84 -3.93 1.95
CA PHE A 107 -8.57 -3.62 3.18
C PHE A 107 -8.66 -4.81 4.12
N GLN A 108 -8.80 -4.56 5.41
CA GLN A 108 -9.03 -5.58 6.43
C GLN A 108 -10.28 -6.42 6.16
N ALA A 109 -11.38 -5.79 5.74
CA ALA A 109 -12.67 -6.43 5.48
C ALA A 109 -12.80 -6.98 4.06
N PHE A 110 -11.69 -7.15 3.31
CA PHE A 110 -11.61 -7.61 1.91
C PHE A 110 -12.37 -6.71 0.91
N ASN A 111 -13.54 -6.21 1.26
CA ASN A 111 -14.43 -5.36 0.44
C ASN A 111 -14.68 -5.96 -0.95
N LEU A 112 -14.92 -7.28 -0.99
CA LEU A 112 -15.38 -7.96 -2.21
C LEU A 112 -16.87 -7.72 -2.38
N ILE A 113 -17.30 -7.62 -3.64
CA ILE A 113 -18.72 -7.52 -3.99
C ILE A 113 -19.29 -8.94 -3.99
N PRO A 114 -20.25 -9.27 -3.09
CA PRO A 114 -20.71 -10.65 -2.89
C PRO A 114 -21.36 -11.26 -4.13
N ASP A 115 -22.08 -10.44 -4.91
CA ASP A 115 -22.81 -10.88 -6.11
C ASP A 115 -21.92 -11.08 -7.34
N LEU A 116 -20.66 -10.67 -7.26
CA LEU A 116 -19.68 -10.88 -8.32
C LEU A 116 -18.79 -12.09 -8.00
N ASN A 117 -18.46 -12.86 -9.03
CA ASN A 117 -17.44 -13.89 -8.90
C ASN A 117 -16.04 -13.29 -8.70
N VAL A 118 -15.04 -14.14 -8.48
CA VAL A 118 -13.64 -13.74 -8.26
C VAL A 118 -13.10 -12.95 -9.45
N PHE A 119 -13.34 -13.41 -10.68
CA PHE A 119 -12.86 -12.72 -11.88
C PHE A 119 -13.45 -11.31 -11.98
N ASP A 120 -14.75 -11.17 -11.82
CA ASP A 120 -15.46 -9.89 -11.91
C ASP A 120 -15.02 -8.93 -10.79
N ASN A 121 -14.82 -9.41 -9.55
CA ASN A 121 -14.28 -8.61 -8.46
C ASN A 121 -12.91 -8.00 -8.80
N VAL A 122 -12.03 -8.80 -9.40
CA VAL A 122 -10.69 -8.34 -9.80
C VAL A 122 -10.75 -7.40 -11.02
N GLU A 123 -11.74 -7.57 -11.91
CA GLU A 123 -11.92 -6.73 -13.09
C GLU A 123 -12.47 -5.33 -12.76
N VAL A 124 -13.17 -5.16 -11.61
CA VAL A 124 -13.84 -3.89 -11.25
C VAL A 124 -12.98 -2.64 -11.52
N PRO A 125 -11.75 -2.50 -11.00
CA PRO A 125 -10.96 -1.29 -11.23
C PRO A 125 -10.57 -1.09 -12.70
N LEU A 126 -10.50 -2.14 -13.49
CA LEU A 126 -10.13 -2.07 -14.92
C LEU A 126 -11.29 -1.62 -15.80
N ARG A 127 -12.55 -1.83 -15.36
CA ARG A 127 -13.76 -1.40 -16.10
C ARG A 127 -13.83 0.13 -16.23
N TYR A 128 -13.25 0.85 -15.29
CA TYR A 128 -13.18 2.32 -15.31
C TYR A 128 -12.02 2.86 -16.16
N ARG A 129 -11.19 1.98 -16.72
CA ARG A 129 -10.10 2.36 -17.64
C ARG A 129 -10.54 2.15 -19.10
N ARG A 130 -10.00 2.97 -20.01
CA ARG A 130 -10.24 2.81 -21.43
C ARG A 130 -9.41 1.65 -22.01
N MET A 131 -9.70 0.42 -21.56
CA MET A 131 -9.01 -0.82 -21.96
C MET A 131 -9.90 -1.69 -22.83
N LYS A 132 -9.33 -2.40 -23.79
CA LYS A 132 -10.03 -3.44 -24.56
C LYS A 132 -10.39 -4.62 -23.63
N ALA A 133 -11.50 -5.30 -23.94
CA ALA A 133 -11.97 -6.41 -23.13
C ALA A 133 -10.94 -7.55 -22.97
N ASP A 134 -10.19 -7.85 -24.04
CA ASP A 134 -9.17 -8.91 -24.01
C ASP A 134 -7.98 -8.53 -23.10
N GLU A 135 -7.55 -7.27 -23.15
CA GLU A 135 -6.51 -6.77 -22.25
C GLU A 135 -6.95 -6.86 -20.78
N ARG A 136 -8.20 -6.46 -20.47
CA ARG A 136 -8.73 -6.59 -19.09
C ARG A 136 -8.71 -8.04 -18.64
N ARG A 137 -9.23 -8.96 -19.48
CA ARG A 137 -9.24 -10.40 -19.19
C ARG A 137 -7.85 -10.95 -18.90
N GLN A 138 -6.88 -10.56 -19.71
CA GLN A 138 -5.49 -10.99 -19.52
C GLN A 138 -4.93 -10.48 -18.19
N ARG A 139 -5.12 -9.20 -17.87
CA ARG A 139 -4.64 -8.61 -16.60
C ARG A 139 -5.28 -9.26 -15.37
N VAL A 140 -6.58 -9.54 -15.42
CA VAL A 140 -7.28 -10.23 -14.34
C VAL A 140 -6.67 -11.62 -14.10
N ARG A 141 -6.49 -12.42 -15.15
CA ARG A 141 -5.90 -13.75 -15.02
C ARG A 141 -4.47 -13.71 -14.50
N GLN A 142 -3.65 -12.81 -15.01
CA GLN A 142 -2.29 -12.60 -14.50
C GLN A 142 -2.29 -12.24 -13.01
N ALA A 143 -3.20 -11.36 -12.57
CA ALA A 143 -3.32 -10.99 -11.16
C ALA A 143 -3.77 -12.18 -10.30
N LEU A 144 -4.73 -13.00 -10.77
CA LEU A 144 -5.19 -14.20 -10.08
C LEU A 144 -4.11 -15.28 -9.99
N GLU A 145 -3.33 -15.49 -11.07
CA GLU A 145 -2.19 -16.41 -11.06
C GLU A 145 -1.14 -15.99 -10.02
N ARG A 146 -0.81 -14.71 -9.94
CA ARG A 146 0.15 -14.17 -8.95
C ARG A 146 -0.23 -14.47 -7.51
N VAL A 147 -1.52 -14.53 -7.20
CA VAL A 147 -2.01 -14.84 -5.85
C VAL A 147 -2.39 -16.31 -5.67
N GLY A 148 -2.15 -17.15 -6.67
CA GLY A 148 -2.43 -18.60 -6.64
C GLY A 148 -3.92 -18.96 -6.71
N LEU A 149 -4.74 -18.13 -7.37
CA LEU A 149 -6.20 -18.31 -7.48
C LEU A 149 -6.71 -18.45 -8.93
N GLY A 150 -5.85 -18.73 -9.91
CA GLY A 150 -6.25 -18.86 -11.32
C GLY A 150 -7.37 -19.90 -11.54
N SER A 151 -7.36 -21.02 -10.80
CA SER A 151 -8.41 -22.05 -10.89
C SER A 151 -9.73 -21.65 -10.21
N ARG A 152 -9.79 -20.53 -9.49
CA ARG A 152 -10.94 -20.07 -8.71
C ARG A 152 -11.69 -18.90 -9.35
N GLU A 153 -11.41 -18.55 -10.60
CA GLU A 153 -11.96 -17.33 -11.25
C GLU A 153 -13.50 -17.26 -11.26
N ARG A 154 -14.19 -18.43 -11.25
CA ARG A 154 -15.66 -18.51 -11.29
C ARG A 154 -16.34 -18.61 -9.92
N HIS A 155 -15.58 -18.80 -8.85
CA HIS A 155 -16.14 -18.89 -7.50
C HIS A 155 -16.63 -17.52 -7.02
N HIS A 156 -17.62 -17.54 -6.12
CA HIS A 156 -18.07 -16.33 -5.42
C HIS A 156 -17.35 -16.17 -4.07
N PRO A 157 -17.31 -14.96 -3.50
CA PRO A 157 -16.65 -14.74 -2.21
C PRO A 157 -17.08 -15.68 -1.10
N ALA A 158 -18.37 -16.04 -1.04
CA ALA A 158 -18.92 -16.96 -0.03
C ALA A 158 -18.36 -18.40 -0.12
N GLU A 159 -17.78 -18.78 -1.25
CA GLU A 159 -17.20 -20.11 -1.48
C GLU A 159 -15.69 -20.16 -1.15
N LEU A 160 -15.13 -19.05 -0.64
CA LEU A 160 -13.70 -18.88 -0.38
C LEU A 160 -13.43 -18.76 1.13
N SER A 161 -12.29 -19.31 1.57
CA SER A 161 -11.78 -18.99 2.92
C SER A 161 -11.39 -17.52 3.04
N GLY A 162 -11.32 -16.98 4.27
CA GLY A 162 -10.91 -15.60 4.51
C GLY A 162 -9.55 -15.25 3.87
N GLY A 163 -8.57 -16.16 3.97
CA GLY A 163 -7.27 -15.98 3.33
C GLY A 163 -7.34 -15.96 1.79
N GLN A 164 -8.25 -16.74 1.19
CA GLN A 164 -8.51 -16.71 -0.24
C GLN A 164 -9.20 -15.41 -0.64
N GLN A 165 -10.19 -14.95 0.13
CA GLN A 165 -10.84 -13.66 -0.10
C GLN A 165 -9.84 -12.50 -0.04
N GLN A 166 -8.91 -12.51 0.92
CA GLN A 166 -7.86 -11.50 1.01
C GLN A 166 -6.91 -11.56 -0.20
N ARG A 167 -6.56 -12.76 -0.68
CA ARG A 167 -5.79 -12.89 -1.92
C ARG A 167 -6.53 -12.36 -3.14
N VAL A 168 -7.86 -12.51 -3.23
CA VAL A 168 -8.67 -11.87 -4.28
C VAL A 168 -8.62 -10.34 -4.16
N ALA A 169 -8.71 -9.79 -2.95
CA ALA A 169 -8.58 -8.35 -2.73
C ALA A 169 -7.18 -7.82 -3.15
N ILE A 170 -6.12 -8.60 -2.88
CA ILE A 170 -4.76 -8.29 -3.36
C ILE A 170 -4.70 -8.37 -4.90
N ALA A 171 -5.25 -9.42 -5.52
CA ALA A 171 -5.30 -9.54 -6.97
C ALA A 171 -6.03 -8.34 -7.61
N ARG A 172 -7.16 -7.92 -7.04
CA ARG A 172 -7.90 -6.71 -7.45
C ARG A 172 -7.03 -5.47 -7.38
N ALA A 173 -6.28 -5.30 -6.29
CA ALA A 173 -5.35 -4.19 -6.14
C ALA A 173 -4.24 -4.21 -7.20
N LEU A 174 -3.72 -5.39 -7.55
CA LEU A 174 -2.62 -5.59 -8.51
C LEU A 174 -3.03 -5.48 -9.97
N ALA A 175 -4.29 -5.80 -10.32
CA ALA A 175 -4.78 -5.91 -11.70
C ALA A 175 -4.51 -4.64 -12.54
N GLY A 176 -4.55 -3.48 -11.88
CA GLY A 176 -4.23 -2.18 -12.49
C GLY A 176 -2.75 -1.88 -12.63
N SER A 177 -1.83 -2.75 -12.18
CA SER A 177 -0.40 -2.48 -12.09
C SER A 177 -0.10 -1.15 -11.35
N PRO A 178 -0.55 -1.00 -10.09
CA PRO A 178 -0.40 0.23 -9.36
C PRO A 178 1.06 0.56 -9.07
N ARG A 179 1.35 1.82 -8.79
CA ARG A 179 2.66 2.30 -8.35
C ARG A 179 2.83 2.17 -6.83
N LEU A 180 1.71 2.22 -6.10
CA LEU A 180 1.66 2.17 -4.64
C LEU A 180 0.56 1.21 -4.19
N LEU A 181 0.89 0.28 -3.30
CA LEU A 181 -0.08 -0.53 -2.57
C LEU A 181 -0.29 0.08 -1.18
N LEU A 182 -1.53 0.36 -0.85
CA LEU A 182 -1.96 0.77 0.49
C LEU A 182 -2.70 -0.40 1.14
N ALA A 183 -2.22 -0.87 2.27
CA ALA A 183 -2.79 -1.99 3.00
C ALA A 183 -3.26 -1.54 4.38
N ASP A 184 -4.55 -1.66 4.66
CA ASP A 184 -5.18 -1.35 5.94
C ASP A 184 -5.43 -2.64 6.71
N GLU A 185 -4.64 -2.90 7.75
CA GLU A 185 -4.73 -4.10 8.59
C GLU A 185 -4.92 -5.39 7.76
N PRO A 186 -4.04 -5.68 6.78
CA PRO A 186 -4.31 -6.66 5.72
C PRO A 186 -4.52 -8.10 6.21
N THR A 187 -4.27 -8.35 7.50
CA THR A 187 -4.42 -9.68 8.12
C THR A 187 -5.33 -9.68 9.34
N GLY A 188 -5.95 -8.54 9.68
CA GLY A 188 -6.72 -8.37 10.92
C GLY A 188 -7.92 -9.29 11.09
N ASN A 189 -8.48 -9.82 9.98
CA ASN A 189 -9.61 -10.75 9.99
C ASN A 189 -9.22 -12.21 9.67
N LEU A 190 -7.93 -12.54 9.77
CA LEU A 190 -7.40 -13.85 9.39
C LEU A 190 -6.84 -14.60 10.60
N ASP A 191 -6.93 -15.94 10.56
CA ASP A 191 -6.16 -16.75 11.49
C ASP A 191 -4.64 -16.61 11.24
N SER A 192 -3.84 -17.05 12.20
CA SER A 192 -2.39 -16.86 12.17
C SER A 192 -1.68 -17.56 11.00
N GLN A 193 -2.24 -18.66 10.47
CA GLN A 193 -1.68 -19.35 9.31
C GLN A 193 -1.95 -18.59 8.03
N MET A 194 -3.21 -18.15 7.84
CA MET A 194 -3.61 -17.33 6.68
C MET A 194 -2.92 -15.98 6.71
N ALA A 195 -2.79 -15.35 7.89
CA ALA A 195 -2.05 -14.09 8.07
C ALA A 195 -0.59 -14.20 7.60
N ARG A 196 0.12 -15.26 8.01
CA ARG A 196 1.51 -15.51 7.53
C ARG A 196 1.57 -15.65 6.02
N SER A 197 0.60 -16.36 5.42
CA SER A 197 0.54 -16.58 3.96
C SER A 197 0.29 -15.28 3.19
N VAL A 198 -0.58 -14.39 3.69
CA VAL A 198 -0.85 -13.08 3.10
C VAL A 198 0.35 -12.15 3.24
N MET A 199 1.01 -12.14 4.40
CA MET A 199 2.22 -11.34 4.59
C MET A 199 3.37 -11.81 3.69
N ALA A 200 3.57 -13.13 3.54
CA ALA A 200 4.56 -13.67 2.62
C ALA A 200 4.30 -13.19 1.17
N LEU A 201 3.03 -13.17 0.74
CA LEU A 201 2.67 -12.63 -0.58
C LEU A 201 3.02 -11.14 -0.72
N LEU A 202 2.75 -10.31 0.30
CA LEU A 202 3.12 -8.88 0.28
C LEU A 202 4.65 -8.68 0.22
N GLU A 203 5.40 -9.51 0.95
CA GLU A 203 6.88 -9.50 0.90
C GLU A 203 7.42 -9.93 -0.46
N ASP A 204 6.79 -10.93 -1.10
CA ASP A 204 7.15 -11.34 -2.45
C ASP A 204 6.93 -10.20 -3.45
N LEU A 205 5.78 -9.54 -3.38
CA LEU A 205 5.48 -8.36 -4.20
C LEU A 205 6.48 -7.23 -3.96
N HIS A 206 6.87 -7.00 -2.70
CA HIS A 206 7.91 -6.01 -2.38
C HIS A 206 9.26 -6.40 -2.98
N ARG A 207 9.67 -7.67 -2.88
CA ARG A 207 10.92 -8.17 -3.50
C ARG A 207 10.91 -8.01 -5.03
N GLU A 208 9.75 -8.05 -5.67
CA GLU A 208 9.56 -7.74 -7.09
C GLU A 208 9.56 -6.23 -7.40
N GLY A 209 9.71 -5.37 -6.39
CA GLY A 209 9.83 -3.93 -6.54
C GLY A 209 8.55 -3.13 -6.26
N ALA A 210 7.49 -3.74 -5.73
CA ALA A 210 6.30 -3.01 -5.32
C ALA A 210 6.61 -2.03 -4.17
N THR A 211 6.05 -0.82 -4.24
CA THR A 211 6.03 0.11 -3.11
C THR A 211 4.81 -0.19 -2.26
N ILE A 212 5.00 -0.43 -0.97
CA ILE A 212 3.93 -0.82 -0.06
C ILE A 212 3.92 0.09 1.17
N VAL A 213 2.74 0.61 1.51
CA VAL A 213 2.49 1.27 2.80
C VAL A 213 1.41 0.47 3.52
N MET A 214 1.75 -0.12 4.65
CA MET A 214 0.87 -0.94 5.46
C MET A 214 0.55 -0.23 6.77
N VAL A 215 -0.72 -0.04 7.06
CA VAL A 215 -1.18 0.39 8.39
C VAL A 215 -1.44 -0.86 9.21
N THR A 216 -0.88 -0.91 10.41
CA THR A 216 -1.14 -2.00 11.36
C THR A 216 -0.91 -1.57 12.80
N HIS A 217 -1.63 -2.19 13.73
CA HIS A 217 -1.38 -2.07 15.17
C HIS A 217 -0.57 -3.26 15.74
N ASP A 218 -0.29 -4.28 14.90
CA ASP A 218 0.48 -5.45 15.29
C ASP A 218 1.98 -5.19 15.11
N PRO A 219 2.78 -5.18 16.21
CA PRO A 219 4.22 -4.96 16.13
C PRO A 219 4.97 -6.04 15.35
N GLN A 220 4.47 -7.29 15.33
CA GLN A 220 5.11 -8.39 14.61
C GLN A 220 4.96 -8.21 13.10
N LEU A 221 3.81 -7.70 12.66
CA LEU A 221 3.58 -7.36 11.25
C LEU A 221 4.39 -6.12 10.85
N ALA A 222 4.42 -5.10 11.71
CA ALA A 222 5.22 -3.90 11.48
C ALA A 222 6.71 -4.20 11.33
N ALA A 223 7.24 -5.15 12.12
CA ALA A 223 8.62 -5.58 12.05
C ALA A 223 9.01 -6.27 10.73
N ARG A 224 8.04 -6.67 9.90
CA ARG A 224 8.27 -7.26 8.57
C ARG A 224 8.48 -6.21 7.47
N ALA A 225 8.13 -4.95 7.74
CA ALA A 225 8.42 -3.83 6.84
C ALA A 225 9.89 -3.38 6.98
N GLN A 226 10.40 -2.71 5.95
CA GLN A 226 11.77 -2.17 5.97
C GLN A 226 11.91 -1.01 6.95
N ARG A 227 10.84 -0.22 7.13
CA ARG A 227 10.80 0.94 7.99
C ARG A 227 9.46 1.04 8.69
N ASN A 228 9.46 1.48 9.94
CA ASN A 228 8.26 1.74 10.70
C ASN A 228 8.15 3.25 10.99
N VAL A 229 6.98 3.81 10.74
CA VAL A 229 6.60 5.20 11.06
C VAL A 229 5.54 5.14 12.14
N HIS A 230 5.83 5.73 13.28
CA HIS A 230 4.90 5.76 14.39
C HIS A 230 4.03 7.02 14.35
N VAL A 231 2.72 6.87 14.53
CA VAL A 231 1.75 7.99 14.50
C VAL A 231 1.13 8.15 15.88
N VAL A 232 1.25 9.35 16.44
CA VAL A 232 0.64 9.74 17.72
C VAL A 232 -0.05 11.09 17.53
N ASP A 233 -1.28 11.21 17.97
CA ASP A 233 -2.08 12.46 17.93
C ASP A 233 -2.04 13.19 16.58
N GLY A 234 -2.07 12.43 15.49
CA GLY A 234 -2.07 12.95 14.13
C GLY A 234 -0.71 13.39 13.59
N GLN A 235 0.38 13.14 14.31
CA GLN A 235 1.75 13.46 13.90
C GLN A 235 2.57 12.19 13.68
N SER A 236 3.49 12.22 12.72
CA SER A 236 4.53 11.21 12.58
C SER A 236 5.63 11.47 13.62
N VAL A 237 5.80 10.56 14.57
CA VAL A 237 6.81 10.66 15.62
C VAL A 237 7.76 9.48 15.53
N GLY A 238 9.07 9.75 15.39
CA GLY A 238 10.08 8.71 15.30
C GLY A 238 9.98 7.91 13.99
N VAL A 239 11.01 7.99 13.22
CA VAL A 239 11.24 7.09 12.09
C VAL A 239 12.42 6.24 12.52
N ASP A 240 12.25 4.92 12.64
CA ASP A 240 13.39 4.01 12.74
C ASP A 240 14.08 4.04 11.37
N ASP A 241 15.03 4.96 11.19
CA ASP A 241 15.73 5.23 9.94
C ASP A 241 16.77 4.15 9.56
N GLU A 242 16.92 3.08 10.35
CA GLU A 242 17.76 1.96 9.97
C GLU A 242 16.98 0.96 9.11
N PRO A 243 17.41 0.73 7.85
CA PRO A 243 16.87 -0.36 7.05
C PRO A 243 17.20 -1.68 7.75
N ARG A 244 16.21 -2.29 8.39
CA ARG A 244 16.35 -3.65 8.92
C ARG A 244 16.55 -4.57 7.71
N LEU A 245 17.80 -4.97 7.48
CA LEU A 245 18.16 -6.03 6.55
C LEU A 245 17.35 -7.27 6.97
N ALA A 246 16.54 -7.80 6.05
CA ALA A 246 15.83 -9.05 6.27
C ALA A 246 16.86 -10.11 6.71
N THR A 247 16.81 -10.48 7.98
CA THR A 247 17.62 -11.58 8.51
C THR A 247 17.12 -12.84 7.81
N PRO A 248 17.96 -13.57 7.06
CA PRO A 248 17.54 -14.84 6.49
C PRO A 248 17.17 -15.78 7.64
N LEU A 249 15.99 -16.36 7.60
CA LEU A 249 15.58 -17.44 8.49
C LEU A 249 16.63 -18.55 8.39
N VAL A 250 17.50 -18.65 9.39
CA VAL A 250 18.38 -19.79 9.54
C VAL A 250 17.46 -21.00 9.74
N SER A 251 17.45 -21.86 8.72
CA SER A 251 16.87 -23.19 8.79
C SER A 251 17.49 -23.94 9.96
N ALA A 252 16.74 -24.12 11.04
CA ALA A 252 17.06 -25.13 12.04
C ALA A 252 16.65 -26.48 11.44
N ALA A 253 17.55 -27.04 10.61
CA ALA A 253 17.54 -28.44 10.26
C ALA A 253 18.63 -29.12 11.08
N ALA A 254 18.29 -30.23 11.70
CA ALA A 254 19.10 -31.31 12.27
C ALA A 254 19.61 -31.10 13.72
N ALA A 255 18.96 -31.72 14.66
CA ALA A 255 19.50 -32.85 15.44
C ALA A 255 18.32 -33.61 16.08
#